data_0a74b3cba9ba5673d7fa66853cd1d074
#
_entry.id   0a74b3cba9ba5673d7fa66853cd1d074
#
_cell.length_a   1.000
_cell.length_b   1.000
_cell.length_c   1.000
_cell.angle_alpha   90.00
_cell.angle_beta   90.00
_cell.angle_gamma   90.00
#
_symmetry.space_group_name_H-M   'P 1'
#
loop_
_entity.id
_entity.type
_entity.pdbx_description
1 polymer ?
#
loop_
_entity_poly.entity_id
_entity_poly.type
_entity_poly.pdbx_seq_one_letter_code
_entity_poly.pdbx_strand_id
1 'polypeptide(L)'
;MKAQNLTPNIRTAIQEFLEIFAVPAVAPENIFYGNQNNLALPPEGNDYVIYSYISSVRHGTSAEDWEKDQTDDNVYLSTTTEVLVQVDCYASTLNGSDGMNAMLRAQALETVCRSQVGVKFFVDRGISLLHADDPRDTTI
;
A
#
# COMPACT_ATOMS: atom_id res chain seq x y z
N MET A 1 -19.61 -25.79 -9.19
CA MET A 1 -18.44 -25.12 -8.58
C MET A 1 -18.56 -23.62 -8.80
N LYS A 2 -18.46 -22.85 -7.75
CA LYS A 2 -18.38 -21.39 -7.86
C LYS A 2 -16.94 -20.96 -7.77
N ALA A 3 -16.53 -20.08 -8.69
CA ALA A 3 -15.22 -19.43 -8.58
C ALA A 3 -15.24 -18.45 -7.40
N GLN A 4 -14.24 -18.51 -6.56
CA GLN A 4 -14.06 -17.61 -5.45
C GLN A 4 -12.67 -16.98 -5.53
N ASN A 5 -12.62 -15.68 -5.44
CA ASN A 5 -11.37 -14.95 -5.44
C ASN A 5 -10.90 -14.74 -4.01
N LEU A 6 -9.77 -15.34 -3.66
CA LEU A 6 -9.14 -15.20 -2.34
C LEU A 6 -7.95 -14.25 -2.38
N THR A 7 -7.81 -13.46 -3.44
CA THR A 7 -6.73 -12.49 -3.57
C THR A 7 -6.84 -11.42 -2.48
N PRO A 8 -5.74 -11.12 -1.76
CA PRO A 8 -5.74 -10.05 -0.77
C PRO A 8 -6.12 -8.70 -1.37
N ASN A 9 -6.85 -7.88 -0.63
CA ASN A 9 -7.17 -6.52 -1.05
C ASN A 9 -6.00 -5.59 -0.72
N ILE A 10 -5.11 -5.39 -1.68
CA ILE A 10 -3.90 -4.58 -1.52
C ILE A 10 -4.25 -3.12 -1.26
N ARG A 11 -5.27 -2.59 -1.95
CA ARG A 11 -5.70 -1.21 -1.76
C ARG A 11 -6.11 -0.94 -0.31
N THR A 12 -6.94 -1.81 0.26
CA THR A 12 -7.37 -1.68 1.64
C THR A 12 -6.19 -1.81 2.60
N ALA A 13 -5.29 -2.75 2.35
CA ALA A 13 -4.10 -2.95 3.19
C ALA A 13 -3.18 -1.71 3.17
N ILE A 14 -2.93 -1.12 2.02
CA ILE A 14 -2.11 0.10 1.91
C ILE A 14 -2.80 1.27 2.58
N GLN A 15 -4.11 1.44 2.39
CA GLN A 15 -4.88 2.51 3.04
C GLN A 15 -4.75 2.43 4.57
N GLU A 16 -4.98 1.25 5.14
CA GLU A 16 -4.85 1.03 6.59
C GLU A 16 -3.41 1.23 7.08
N PHE A 17 -2.42 0.78 6.32
CA PHE A 17 -1.02 0.97 6.62
C PHE A 17 -0.66 2.45 6.73
N LEU A 18 -1.10 3.25 5.77
CA LEU A 18 -0.85 4.69 5.77
C LEU A 18 -1.58 5.40 6.91
N GLU A 19 -2.80 4.99 7.23
CA GLU A 19 -3.55 5.55 8.36
C GLU A 19 -2.85 5.32 9.71
N ILE A 20 -2.22 4.16 9.87
CA ILE A 20 -1.59 3.77 11.14
C ILE A 20 -0.16 4.30 11.26
N PHE A 21 0.64 4.20 10.20
CA PHE A 21 2.09 4.37 10.28
C PHE A 21 2.63 5.66 9.69
N ALA A 22 1.82 6.45 9.00
CA ALA A 22 2.25 7.78 8.56
C ALA A 22 2.39 8.71 9.78
N VAL A 23 3.61 9.19 10.03
CA VAL A 23 3.90 10.06 11.18
C VAL A 23 4.73 11.26 10.68
N PRO A 24 4.29 12.49 10.90
CA PRO A 24 3.06 12.94 11.58
C PRO A 24 1.78 12.46 10.90
N ALA A 25 0.74 12.22 11.69
CA ALA A 25 -0.50 11.64 11.19
C ALA A 25 -1.18 12.54 10.14
N VAL A 26 -1.79 11.88 9.16
CA VAL A 26 -2.65 12.50 8.15
C VAL A 26 -4.06 11.99 8.36
N ALA A 27 -5.05 12.87 8.27
CA ALA A 27 -6.44 12.45 8.37
C ALA A 27 -6.78 11.42 7.28
N PRO A 28 -7.55 10.36 7.58
CA PRO A 28 -7.87 9.33 6.60
C PRO A 28 -8.48 9.87 5.30
N GLU A 29 -9.28 10.93 5.37
CA GLU A 29 -9.86 11.60 4.20
C GLU A 29 -8.83 12.31 3.31
N ASN A 30 -7.61 12.50 3.80
CA ASN A 30 -6.50 13.10 3.05
C ASN A 30 -5.49 12.04 2.54
N ILE A 31 -5.86 10.78 2.59
CA ILE A 31 -5.11 9.66 1.99
C ILE A 31 -5.87 9.19 0.75
N PHE A 32 -5.28 9.37 -0.44
CA PHE A 32 -5.97 9.17 -1.71
C PHE A 32 -5.38 8.02 -2.50
N TYR A 33 -6.26 7.28 -3.17
CA TYR A 33 -5.87 6.29 -4.17
C TYR A 33 -5.70 6.98 -5.53
N GLY A 34 -4.46 7.08 -6.00
CA GLY A 34 -4.09 7.87 -7.18
C GLY A 34 -4.58 7.33 -8.53
N ASN A 35 -5.00 6.07 -8.59
CA ASN A 35 -5.54 5.47 -9.81
C ASN A 35 -7.05 5.74 -9.99
N GLN A 36 -7.64 6.57 -9.16
CA GLN A 36 -9.03 7.01 -9.32
C GLN A 36 -9.17 8.11 -10.36
N ASN A 37 -10.30 8.13 -11.05
CA ASN A 37 -10.68 9.26 -11.86
C ASN A 37 -11.18 10.42 -10.98
N ASN A 38 -10.89 11.64 -11.37
CA ASN A 38 -11.39 12.86 -10.70
C ASN A 38 -10.99 12.93 -9.22
N LEU A 39 -9.69 12.79 -8.95
CA LEU A 39 -9.16 12.94 -7.61
C LEU A 39 -9.27 14.40 -7.15
N ALA A 40 -10.12 14.65 -6.14
CA ALA A 40 -10.24 15.97 -5.53
C ALA A 40 -9.22 16.09 -4.38
N LEU A 41 -8.24 16.96 -4.56
CA LEU A 41 -7.23 17.22 -3.52
C LEU A 41 -7.85 18.05 -2.39
N PRO A 42 -7.29 17.95 -1.16
CA PRO A 42 -7.79 18.72 -0.03
C PRO A 42 -7.54 20.22 -0.23
N PRO A 43 -8.24 21.08 0.53
CA PRO A 43 -7.98 22.50 0.51
C PRO A 43 -6.52 22.82 0.80
N GLU A 44 -6.05 23.94 0.25
CA GLU A 44 -4.72 24.45 0.50
C GLU A 44 -4.46 24.58 2.01
N GLY A 45 -3.27 24.20 2.45
CA GLY A 45 -2.92 24.19 3.86
C GLY A 45 -3.00 22.83 4.54
N ASN A 46 -3.55 21.82 3.88
CA ASN A 46 -3.62 20.45 4.40
C ASN A 46 -2.52 19.58 3.80
N ASP A 47 -1.92 18.76 4.63
CA ASP A 47 -1.03 17.69 4.18
C ASP A 47 -1.87 16.53 3.65
N TYR A 48 -1.34 15.82 2.66
CA TYR A 48 -2.03 14.66 2.09
C TYR A 48 -1.03 13.64 1.54
N VAL A 49 -1.53 12.43 1.32
CA VAL A 49 -0.75 11.32 0.80
C VAL A 49 -1.52 10.70 -0.36
N ILE A 50 -0.82 10.38 -1.43
CA ILE A 50 -1.38 9.66 -2.58
C ILE A 50 -0.60 8.36 -2.75
N TYR A 51 -1.31 7.24 -2.86
CA TYR A 51 -0.70 5.96 -3.21
C TYR A 51 -1.25 5.46 -4.53
N SER A 52 -0.37 4.90 -5.36
CA SER A 52 -0.71 4.49 -6.72
C SER A 52 -0.08 3.15 -7.06
N TYR A 53 -0.81 2.31 -7.79
CA TYR A 53 -0.23 1.14 -8.41
C TYR A 53 0.56 1.56 -9.64
N ILE A 54 1.84 1.19 -9.68
CA ILE A 54 2.71 1.50 -10.80
C ILE A 54 2.78 0.33 -11.77
N SER A 55 2.98 -0.88 -11.25
CA SER A 55 3.09 -2.07 -12.07
C SER A 55 2.70 -3.32 -11.29
N SER A 56 2.37 -4.35 -12.05
CA SER A 56 2.10 -5.68 -11.53
C SER A 56 2.76 -6.70 -12.45
N VAL A 57 3.57 -7.56 -11.88
CA VAL A 57 4.30 -8.61 -12.60
C VAL A 57 3.93 -9.96 -12.02
N ARG A 58 3.48 -10.85 -12.88
CA ARG A 58 3.17 -12.23 -12.52
C ARG A 58 4.43 -13.08 -12.66
N HIS A 59 4.74 -13.83 -11.62
CA HIS A 59 5.88 -14.74 -11.60
C HIS A 59 5.43 -16.19 -11.82
N GLY A 60 5.98 -16.81 -12.86
CA GLY A 60 5.73 -18.21 -13.17
C GLY A 60 4.33 -18.52 -13.68
N THR A 61 4.03 -19.81 -13.71
CA THR A 61 2.71 -20.34 -14.06
C THR A 61 1.86 -20.55 -12.83
N SER A 62 0.55 -20.59 -13.01
CA SER A 62 -0.38 -20.92 -11.93
C SER A 62 -0.08 -22.32 -11.39
N ALA A 63 -0.03 -22.44 -10.09
CA ALA A 63 0.01 -23.74 -9.43
C ALA A 63 -1.43 -24.21 -9.17
N GLU A 64 -1.67 -25.49 -9.46
CA GLU A 64 -2.93 -26.15 -9.11
C GLU A 64 -2.71 -26.95 -7.84
N ASP A 65 -3.58 -26.72 -6.86
CA ASP A 65 -3.57 -27.48 -5.62
C ASP A 65 -4.95 -28.12 -5.41
N TRP A 66 -4.95 -29.44 -5.27
CA TRP A 66 -6.16 -30.20 -4.98
C TRP A 66 -6.32 -30.29 -3.46
N GLU A 67 -7.47 -29.86 -2.97
CA GLU A 67 -7.75 -30.00 -1.54
C GLU A 67 -7.72 -31.48 -1.17
N LYS A 68 -6.95 -31.79 -0.13
CA LYS A 68 -6.80 -33.16 0.36
C LYS A 68 -8.01 -33.65 1.16
N ASP A 69 -8.90 -32.75 1.53
CA ASP A 69 -10.14 -33.10 2.19
C ASP A 69 -11.15 -33.56 1.14
N GLN A 70 -11.49 -34.82 1.19
CA GLN A 70 -12.30 -35.49 0.18
C GLN A 70 -13.77 -35.10 0.16
N THR A 71 -14.18 -34.13 0.96
CA THR A 71 -15.57 -33.67 1.00
C THR A 71 -15.92 -32.67 -0.09
N ASP A 72 -14.90 -31.99 -0.66
CA ASP A 72 -15.06 -31.01 -1.73
C ASP A 72 -14.07 -31.24 -2.86
N ASP A 73 -14.57 -31.41 -4.09
CA ASP A 73 -13.74 -31.51 -5.30
C ASP A 73 -13.25 -30.12 -5.74
N ASN A 74 -12.66 -29.35 -4.82
CA ASN A 74 -12.18 -28.02 -5.13
C ASN A 74 -10.73 -28.03 -5.59
N VAL A 75 -10.49 -27.34 -6.69
CA VAL A 75 -9.14 -27.06 -7.19
C VAL A 75 -8.78 -25.62 -6.84
N TYR A 76 -7.66 -25.44 -6.20
CA TYR A 76 -7.13 -24.11 -5.91
C TYR A 76 -6.07 -23.77 -6.94
N LEU A 77 -6.28 -22.65 -7.64
CA LEU A 77 -5.29 -22.07 -8.55
C LEU A 77 -4.60 -20.94 -7.83
N SER A 78 -3.30 -21.01 -7.71
CA SER A 78 -2.50 -19.94 -7.10
C SER A 78 -1.52 -19.35 -8.09
N THR A 79 -1.37 -18.05 -8.04
CA THR A 79 -0.37 -17.30 -8.80
C THR A 79 0.39 -16.38 -7.89
N THR A 80 1.69 -16.24 -8.12
CA THR A 80 2.50 -15.25 -7.43
C THR A 80 2.59 -13.99 -8.28
N THR A 81 2.14 -12.88 -7.71
CA THR A 81 2.16 -11.59 -8.38
C THR A 81 2.90 -10.59 -7.51
N GLU A 82 3.86 -9.88 -8.11
CA GLU A 82 4.57 -8.78 -7.47
C GLU A 82 3.95 -7.47 -7.91
N VAL A 83 3.63 -6.61 -6.93
CA VAL A 83 3.01 -5.31 -7.18
C VAL A 83 3.94 -4.21 -6.69
N LEU A 84 4.17 -3.22 -7.53
CA LEU A 84 4.89 -2.01 -7.16
C LEU A 84 3.88 -0.91 -6.86
N VAL A 85 3.97 -0.36 -5.65
CA VAL A 85 3.14 0.75 -5.19
C VAL A 85 4.03 1.95 -4.90
N GLN A 86 3.65 3.09 -5.43
CA GLN A 86 4.29 4.36 -5.14
C GLN A 86 3.46 5.11 -4.11
N VAL A 87 4.12 5.67 -3.12
CA VAL A 87 3.49 6.51 -2.09
C VAL A 87 4.13 7.89 -2.16
N ASP A 88 3.31 8.90 -2.43
CA ASP A 88 3.74 10.30 -2.53
C ASP A 88 3.18 11.07 -1.34
N CYS A 89 4.08 11.66 -0.56
CA CYS A 89 3.71 12.47 0.60
C CYS A 89 3.84 13.95 0.24
N TYR A 90 2.80 14.72 0.54
CA TYR A 90 2.75 16.16 0.30
C TYR A 90 2.50 16.88 1.62
N ALA A 91 3.26 17.93 1.84
CA ALA A 91 3.10 18.77 3.02
C ALA A 91 2.91 20.23 2.61
N SER A 92 2.00 20.90 3.31
CA SER A 92 1.80 22.33 3.13
C SER A 92 2.91 23.12 3.81
N THR A 93 3.32 24.22 3.17
CA THR A 93 4.19 25.23 3.80
C THR A 93 3.39 26.36 4.45
N LEU A 94 2.06 26.32 4.32
CA LEU A 94 1.16 27.26 4.98
C LEU A 94 1.07 26.97 6.48
N ASN A 95 0.56 27.88 7.26
CA ASN A 95 0.36 27.76 8.71
C ASN A 95 1.65 27.56 9.52
N GLY A 96 2.78 28.10 9.03
CA GLY A 96 4.06 28.02 9.72
C GLY A 96 4.79 26.69 9.61
N SER A 97 4.30 25.76 8.81
CA SER A 97 5.02 24.53 8.46
C SER A 97 6.15 24.86 7.47
N ASP A 98 7.28 24.19 7.63
CA ASP A 98 8.42 24.31 6.71
C ASP A 98 8.39 23.28 5.57
N GLY A 99 7.32 22.50 5.46
CA GLY A 99 7.18 21.44 4.46
C GLY A 99 7.94 20.16 4.77
N MET A 100 8.65 20.10 5.88
CA MET A 100 9.44 18.92 6.26
C MET A 100 8.59 17.69 6.58
N ASN A 101 7.31 17.87 6.88
CA ASN A 101 6.42 16.76 7.23
C ASN A 101 6.29 15.71 6.15
N ALA A 102 6.38 16.10 4.87
CA ALA A 102 6.36 15.15 3.77
C ALA A 102 7.53 14.17 3.84
N MET A 103 8.74 14.68 4.02
CA MET A 103 9.94 13.83 4.13
C MET A 103 9.91 12.99 5.42
N LEU A 104 9.47 13.56 6.53
CA LEU A 104 9.35 12.82 7.79
C LEU A 104 8.38 11.65 7.66
N ARG A 105 7.23 11.84 7.01
CA ARG A 105 6.28 10.75 6.74
C ARG A 105 6.87 9.68 5.84
N ALA A 106 7.50 10.09 4.75
CA ALA A 106 8.14 9.14 3.84
C ALA A 106 9.21 8.30 4.54
N GLN A 107 10.05 8.92 5.36
CA GLN A 107 11.06 8.22 6.15
C GLN A 107 10.46 7.29 7.20
N ALA A 108 9.38 7.72 7.88
CA ALA A 108 8.69 6.88 8.85
C ALA A 108 8.10 5.64 8.20
N LEU A 109 7.45 5.79 7.05
CA LEU A 109 6.86 4.67 6.31
C LEU A 109 7.93 3.70 5.83
N GLU A 110 9.04 4.20 5.29
CA GLU A 110 10.17 3.37 4.86
C GLU A 110 10.77 2.60 6.05
N THR A 111 10.97 3.26 7.18
CA THR A 111 11.50 2.63 8.39
C THR A 111 10.60 1.48 8.86
N VAL A 112 9.28 1.70 8.88
CA VAL A 112 8.33 0.65 9.26
C VAL A 112 8.34 -0.49 8.26
N CYS A 113 8.40 -0.20 6.96
CA CYS A 113 8.48 -1.23 5.92
C CYS A 113 9.71 -2.13 6.06
N ARG A 114 10.82 -1.60 6.58
CA ARG A 114 12.05 -2.37 6.82
C ARG A 114 12.07 -3.06 8.19
N SER A 115 11.05 -2.90 8.99
CA SER A 115 10.93 -3.49 10.32
C SER A 115 10.02 -4.72 10.32
N GLN A 116 10.12 -5.52 11.39
CA GLN A 116 9.22 -6.64 11.59
C GLN A 116 7.76 -6.19 11.76
N VAL A 117 7.53 -4.99 12.28
CA VAL A 117 6.18 -4.45 12.44
C VAL A 117 5.48 -4.31 11.10
N GLY A 118 6.16 -3.72 10.12
CA GLY A 118 5.61 -3.57 8.77
C GLY A 118 5.42 -4.91 8.05
N VAL A 119 6.40 -5.78 8.16
CA VAL A 119 6.33 -7.12 7.56
C VAL A 119 5.14 -7.89 8.15
N LYS A 120 5.00 -7.90 9.46
CA LYS A 120 3.88 -8.58 10.14
C LYS A 120 2.53 -7.98 9.75
N PHE A 121 2.44 -6.66 9.67
CA PHE A 121 1.21 -5.99 9.26
C PHE A 121 0.69 -6.54 7.92
N PHE A 122 1.57 -6.65 6.94
CA PHE A 122 1.20 -7.15 5.62
C PHE A 122 0.99 -8.67 5.59
N VAL A 123 1.81 -9.43 6.31
CA VAL A 123 1.65 -10.89 6.40
C VAL A 123 0.29 -11.26 6.99
N ASP A 124 -0.15 -10.56 8.03
CA ASP A 124 -1.48 -10.76 8.62
C ASP A 124 -2.62 -10.50 7.63
N ARG A 125 -2.33 -9.80 6.54
CA ARG A 125 -3.27 -9.51 5.44
C ARG A 125 -3.00 -10.32 4.17
N GLY A 126 -2.15 -11.34 4.27
CA GLY A 126 -1.83 -12.23 3.15
C GLY A 126 -0.88 -11.63 2.12
N ILE A 127 -0.11 -10.63 2.48
CA ILE A 127 0.81 -9.92 1.59
C ILE A 127 2.23 -10.04 2.12
N SER A 128 3.17 -10.39 1.23
CA SER A 128 4.60 -10.40 1.54
C SER A 128 5.24 -9.09 1.10
N LEU A 129 5.76 -8.34 2.06
CA LEU A 129 6.49 -7.12 1.78
C LEU A 129 7.93 -7.47 1.38
N LEU A 130 8.31 -7.09 0.16
CA LEU A 130 9.63 -7.45 -0.38
C LEU A 130 10.68 -6.42 0.00
N HIS A 131 10.46 -5.16 -0.35
CA HIS A 131 11.38 -4.06 -0.02
C HIS A 131 10.67 -2.71 -0.13
N ALA A 132 11.32 -1.69 0.42
CA ALA A 132 10.95 -0.29 0.25
C ALA A 132 12.20 0.49 -0.16
N ASP A 133 12.06 1.32 -1.19
CA ASP A 133 13.14 2.19 -1.64
C ASP A 133 13.32 3.39 -0.70
N ASP A 134 14.50 3.99 -0.75
CA ASP A 134 14.76 5.21 0.00
C ASP A 134 13.85 6.35 -0.47
N PRO A 135 13.34 7.17 0.47
CA PRO A 135 12.54 8.33 0.10
C PRO A 135 13.35 9.31 -0.76
N ARG A 136 12.69 9.94 -1.70
CA ARG A 136 13.29 10.97 -2.56
C ARG A 136 12.49 12.25 -2.47
N ASP A 137 13.20 13.35 -2.36
CA ASP A 137 12.58 14.65 -2.48
C ASP A 137 12.45 15.00 -3.97
N THR A 138 11.20 15.14 -4.43
CA THR A 138 10.89 15.49 -5.82
C THR A 138 10.35 16.90 -5.96
N THR A 139 10.49 17.72 -4.93
CA THR A 139 10.08 19.13 -4.96
C THR A 139 10.90 19.89 -6.02
N ILE A 140 10.20 20.57 -6.88
CA ILE A 140 10.79 21.38 -7.96
C ILE A 140 10.75 22.85 -7.57
#